data_a004a663c22641d3741d633ce1bcd98a
#
_entry.id   a004a663c22641d3741d633ce1bcd98a
#
_cell.length_a   1.000
_cell.length_b   1.000
_cell.length_c   1.000
_cell.angle_alpha   90.00
_cell.angle_beta   90.00
_cell.angle_gamma   90.00
#
_symmetry.space_group_name_H-M   'P 1'
#
loop_
_entity.id
_entity.type
_entity.pdbx_description
1 polymer ?
#
loop_
_entity_poly.entity_id
_entity_poly.type
_entity_poly.pdbx_seq_one_letter_code
_entity_poly.pdbx_strand_id
1 'polypeptide(L)'
;RVLFRSVIHNRLVRQLHTGYRLFPSEWDAGISEVVVASGTEEGRRNYLLSMKTAIADDLSRLRSVIARLERSDTGYTADKVVEVFSSPADCGGFLSFARQLIQELKKIGKRRTAETYTTALNSFLRFRGERDLLFEEVDSNLMVEYETFLKGINVCPNSSSFYMRNLRAIYNRAVERELTVQRYPFKHVYTGVDKTVKRAVPLKVIRRIRDLDLTLSPVLDYARDLFMFSFYTRGMAFVDMAYLKKKDLQNGVLVYRRQKTGQQLFIKWEKPMQEIVGKYDTSATPYLLPIIRDMDTDARKQYKNAAHLVNDKLKKIGRQLGLAIPLTSYVARHAWASIAKSKNIPISTISEAMGHDSENTTRIYLASLDTSVVDKANSLILKSL
;
A
#
# COMPACT_ATOMS: atom_id res chain seq x y z
N ARG A 1 -3.60 -24.13 40.81
CA ARG A 1 -4.41 -22.95 41.23
C ARG A 1 -4.51 -21.96 40.08
N VAL A 2 -5.60 -21.19 40.05
CA VAL A 2 -5.73 -20.04 39.12
C VAL A 2 -5.05 -18.85 39.74
N LEU A 3 -4.25 -18.12 38.95
CA LEU A 3 -3.56 -16.93 39.40
C LEU A 3 -4.51 -15.71 39.27
N PHE A 4 -4.57 -14.89 40.33
CA PHE A 4 -5.31 -13.65 40.32
C PHE A 4 -4.34 -12.47 40.43
N ARG A 5 -4.68 -11.34 39.81
CA ARG A 5 -4.03 -10.04 40.06
C ARG A 5 -4.99 -9.13 40.79
N SER A 6 -4.49 -8.38 41.78
CA SER A 6 -5.28 -7.39 42.48
C SER A 6 -4.91 -5.98 42.03
N VAL A 7 -5.94 -5.19 41.74
CA VAL A 7 -5.82 -3.73 41.50
C VAL A 7 -6.33 -3.05 42.76
N ILE A 8 -5.49 -2.22 43.36
CA ILE A 8 -5.82 -1.45 44.57
C ILE A 8 -5.78 0.05 44.20
N HIS A 9 -6.90 0.72 44.37
CA HIS A 9 -7.02 2.16 44.19
C HIS A 9 -8.00 2.76 45.20
N ASN A 10 -7.63 3.83 45.89
CA ASN A 10 -8.44 4.47 46.93
C ASN A 10 -8.99 3.49 47.98
N ARG A 11 -8.15 2.55 48.49
CA ARG A 11 -8.48 1.47 49.42
C ARG A 11 -9.49 0.44 48.92
N LEU A 12 -9.92 0.52 47.67
CA LEU A 12 -10.76 -0.51 47.01
C LEU A 12 -9.88 -1.51 46.29
N VAL A 13 -10.14 -2.81 46.57
CA VAL A 13 -9.41 -3.93 45.94
C VAL A 13 -10.33 -4.60 44.95
N ARG A 14 -9.84 -4.82 43.72
CA ARG A 14 -10.49 -5.61 42.67
C ARG A 14 -9.57 -6.69 42.18
N GLN A 15 -10.12 -7.87 41.94
CA GLN A 15 -9.37 -9.01 41.39
C GLN A 15 -9.54 -9.14 39.89
N LEU A 16 -8.43 -9.33 39.18
CA LEU A 16 -8.39 -9.67 37.78
C LEU A 16 -8.19 -11.18 37.62
N HIS A 17 -9.11 -11.84 36.93
CA HIS A 17 -8.97 -13.23 36.54
C HIS A 17 -8.03 -13.33 35.34
N THR A 18 -6.86 -13.94 35.53
CA THR A 18 -5.85 -14.06 34.46
C THR A 18 -6.03 -15.31 33.60
N GLY A 19 -6.78 -16.30 34.08
CA GLY A 19 -6.90 -17.62 33.43
C GLY A 19 -5.65 -18.49 33.52
N TYR A 20 -4.54 -17.99 34.05
CA TYR A 20 -3.29 -18.77 34.16
C TYR A 20 -3.38 -19.83 35.24
N ARG A 21 -2.89 -21.04 34.93
CA ARG A 21 -2.91 -22.21 35.85
C ARG A 21 -1.48 -22.63 36.15
N LEU A 22 -1.07 -22.47 37.41
CA LEU A 22 0.25 -22.87 37.91
C LEU A 22 0.08 -23.80 39.12
N PHE A 23 1.07 -24.66 39.33
CA PHE A 23 1.17 -25.37 40.60
C PHE A 23 1.72 -24.42 41.69
N PRO A 24 1.44 -24.65 42.99
CA PRO A 24 1.94 -23.83 44.06
C PRO A 24 3.48 -23.71 44.07
N SER A 25 4.17 -24.77 43.71
CA SER A 25 5.65 -24.81 43.60
C SER A 25 6.24 -24.05 42.43
N GLU A 26 5.42 -23.66 41.46
CA GLU A 26 5.83 -22.90 40.26
C GLU A 26 5.63 -21.38 40.40
N TRP A 27 5.17 -20.94 41.57
CA TRP A 27 4.93 -19.53 41.87
C TRP A 27 5.62 -19.12 43.16
N ASP A 28 6.53 -18.17 43.09
CA ASP A 28 7.10 -17.52 44.27
C ASP A 28 6.26 -16.30 44.62
N ALA A 29 5.59 -16.36 45.79
CA ALA A 29 4.74 -15.27 46.28
C ALA A 29 5.55 -14.08 46.78
N GLY A 30 6.81 -14.28 47.21
CA GLY A 30 7.68 -13.22 47.75
C GLY A 30 8.14 -12.26 46.65
N ILE A 31 8.53 -12.80 45.52
CA ILE A 31 8.97 -11.99 44.33
C ILE A 31 7.89 -11.85 43.29
N SER A 32 6.74 -12.51 43.48
CA SER A 32 5.59 -12.50 42.56
C SER A 32 5.96 -12.95 41.14
N GLU A 33 6.78 -14.00 40.99
CA GLU A 33 7.25 -14.53 39.71
C GLU A 33 7.02 -16.03 39.55
N VAL A 34 7.01 -16.47 38.28
CA VAL A 34 7.02 -17.89 37.93
C VAL A 34 8.41 -18.46 38.15
N VAL A 35 8.49 -19.56 38.91
CA VAL A 35 9.73 -20.32 39.16
C VAL A 35 9.79 -21.53 38.28
N VAL A 36 10.94 -21.74 37.63
CA VAL A 36 11.23 -22.93 36.83
C VAL A 36 12.30 -23.73 37.56
N ALA A 37 11.89 -24.85 38.19
CA ALA A 37 12.82 -25.70 38.95
C ALA A 37 13.80 -26.44 38.03
N SER A 38 15.01 -26.70 38.54
CA SER A 38 16.00 -27.55 37.87
C SER A 38 15.45 -28.97 37.74
N GLY A 39 15.41 -29.50 36.49
CA GLY A 39 14.82 -30.84 36.21
C GLY A 39 13.38 -30.82 35.73
N THR A 40 12.75 -29.67 35.55
CA THR A 40 11.41 -29.58 34.92
C THR A 40 11.45 -30.14 33.49
N GLU A 41 10.50 -31.01 33.14
CA GLU A 41 10.31 -31.58 31.81
C GLU A 41 10.23 -30.45 30.74
N GLU A 42 10.82 -30.67 29.58
CA GLU A 42 10.98 -29.64 28.54
C GLU A 42 9.65 -29.00 28.11
N GLY A 43 8.61 -29.81 27.94
CA GLY A 43 7.25 -29.31 27.60
C GLY A 43 6.69 -28.39 28.67
N ARG A 44 6.85 -28.78 29.96
CA ARG A 44 6.40 -27.96 31.09
C ARG A 44 7.26 -26.72 31.27
N ARG A 45 8.56 -26.82 31.08
CA ARG A 45 9.50 -25.69 31.09
C ARG A 45 9.11 -24.64 30.07
N ASN A 46 8.84 -25.03 28.83
CA ASN A 46 8.41 -24.11 27.76
C ASN A 46 7.08 -23.43 28.09
N TYR A 47 6.15 -24.19 28.69
CA TYR A 47 4.89 -23.64 29.20
C TYR A 47 5.12 -22.58 30.28
N LEU A 48 5.96 -22.85 31.29
CA LEU A 48 6.26 -21.93 32.38
C LEU A 48 6.97 -20.66 31.88
N LEU A 49 7.89 -20.78 30.92
CA LEU A 49 8.54 -19.63 30.30
C LEU A 49 7.54 -18.78 29.50
N SER A 50 6.61 -19.42 28.79
CA SER A 50 5.53 -18.68 28.08
C SER A 50 4.60 -17.98 29.06
N MET A 51 4.29 -18.60 30.21
CA MET A 51 3.48 -17.98 31.26
C MET A 51 4.20 -16.81 31.92
N LYS A 52 5.51 -16.94 32.18
CA LYS A 52 6.33 -15.81 32.72
C LYS A 52 6.27 -14.59 31.78
N THR A 53 6.41 -14.83 30.47
CA THR A 53 6.30 -13.78 29.47
C THR A 53 4.87 -13.19 29.45
N ALA A 54 3.82 -14.02 29.40
CA ALA A 54 2.44 -13.55 29.37
C ALA A 54 2.04 -12.72 30.61
N ILE A 55 2.51 -13.11 31.80
CA ILE A 55 2.30 -12.34 33.03
C ILE A 55 3.01 -10.98 32.99
N ALA A 56 4.25 -10.93 32.47
CA ALA A 56 4.97 -9.67 32.30
C ALA A 56 4.25 -8.72 31.35
N ASP A 57 3.69 -9.26 30.25
CA ASP A 57 2.91 -8.47 29.28
C ASP A 57 1.61 -7.94 29.87
N ASP A 58 0.87 -8.77 30.60
CA ASP A 58 -0.36 -8.34 31.28
C ASP A 58 -0.07 -7.23 32.31
N LEU A 59 1.06 -7.30 33.00
CA LEU A 59 1.50 -6.23 33.91
C LEU A 59 1.82 -4.94 33.17
N SER A 60 2.54 -5.03 32.04
CA SER A 60 2.83 -3.87 31.20
C SER A 60 1.56 -3.24 30.68
N ARG A 61 0.61 -4.06 30.20
CA ARG A 61 -0.70 -3.62 29.75
C ARG A 61 -1.51 -2.95 30.86
N LEU A 62 -1.52 -3.53 32.07
CA LEU A 62 -2.23 -2.96 33.20
C LEU A 62 -1.66 -1.58 33.60
N ARG A 63 -0.32 -1.45 33.61
CA ARG A 63 0.36 -0.17 33.85
C ARG A 63 -0.02 0.87 32.79
N SER A 64 -0.09 0.49 31.54
CA SER A 64 -0.50 1.38 30.43
C SER A 64 -1.96 1.84 30.58
N VAL A 65 -2.86 0.96 31.01
CA VAL A 65 -4.27 1.30 31.31
C VAL A 65 -4.34 2.32 32.45
N ILE A 66 -3.62 2.08 33.53
CA ILE A 66 -3.58 2.99 34.70
C ILE A 66 -3.02 4.35 34.27
N ALA A 67 -1.87 4.40 33.61
CA ALA A 67 -1.25 5.63 33.12
C ALA A 67 -2.14 6.42 32.15
N ARG A 68 -3.00 5.74 31.38
CA ARG A 68 -4.00 6.38 30.50
C ARG A 68 -5.12 7.00 31.33
N LEU A 69 -5.63 6.28 32.31
CA LEU A 69 -6.69 6.77 33.18
C LEU A 69 -6.22 7.94 34.09
N GLU A 70 -4.97 7.92 34.53
CA GLU A 70 -4.35 9.01 35.27
C GLU A 70 -4.22 10.31 34.49
N ARG A 71 -4.03 10.21 33.17
CA ARG A 71 -3.97 11.38 32.25
C ARG A 71 -5.34 11.95 31.91
N SER A 72 -6.43 11.23 32.20
CA SER A 72 -7.78 11.76 32.03
C SER A 72 -8.18 12.58 33.27
N ASP A 73 -8.55 13.84 33.07
CA ASP A 73 -8.97 14.75 34.17
C ASP A 73 -10.23 14.29 34.93
N THR A 74 -10.81 13.15 34.61
CA THR A 74 -12.11 12.68 35.13
C THR A 74 -12.00 11.78 36.34
N GLY A 75 -10.82 11.58 36.94
CA GLY A 75 -10.64 10.63 38.04
C GLY A 75 -11.07 9.18 37.64
N TYR A 76 -10.48 8.16 38.23
CA TYR A 76 -10.83 6.77 37.93
C TYR A 76 -10.99 5.92 39.19
N THR A 77 -11.64 4.76 39.06
CA THR A 77 -11.86 3.79 40.14
C THR A 77 -11.15 2.47 39.81
N ALA A 78 -10.93 1.63 40.83
CA ALA A 78 -10.42 0.26 40.61
C ALA A 78 -11.33 -0.55 39.68
N ASP A 79 -12.64 -0.33 39.72
CA ASP A 79 -13.62 -0.96 38.81
C ASP A 79 -13.39 -0.53 37.39
N LYS A 80 -13.12 0.76 37.14
CA LYS A 80 -12.85 1.26 35.77
C LYS A 80 -11.55 0.69 35.21
N VAL A 81 -10.52 0.51 36.04
CA VAL A 81 -9.29 -0.16 35.61
C VAL A 81 -9.57 -1.59 35.18
N VAL A 82 -10.35 -2.34 35.97
CA VAL A 82 -10.73 -3.73 35.65
C VAL A 82 -11.60 -3.80 34.40
N GLU A 83 -12.58 -2.92 34.27
CA GLU A 83 -13.46 -2.82 33.09
C GLU A 83 -12.64 -2.60 31.82
N VAL A 84 -11.78 -1.58 31.81
CA VAL A 84 -10.94 -1.24 30.66
C VAL A 84 -9.94 -2.35 30.35
N PHE A 85 -9.31 -2.95 31.37
CA PHE A 85 -8.39 -4.06 31.18
C PHE A 85 -9.07 -5.30 30.64
N SER A 86 -10.30 -5.59 31.07
CA SER A 86 -11.09 -6.78 30.68
C SER A 86 -11.87 -6.60 29.39
N SER A 87 -12.06 -5.35 28.95
CA SER A 87 -12.80 -5.07 27.71
C SER A 87 -11.96 -5.39 26.46
N PRO A 88 -12.42 -6.29 25.58
CA PRO A 88 -11.70 -6.60 24.35
C PRO A 88 -11.62 -5.42 23.37
N ALA A 89 -12.52 -4.45 23.51
CA ALA A 89 -12.70 -3.36 22.54
C ALA A 89 -11.84 -2.11 22.78
N ASP A 90 -11.39 -1.85 24.02
CA ASP A 90 -10.72 -0.57 24.37
C ASP A 90 -9.22 -0.68 24.68
N CYS A 91 -8.68 -1.88 24.73
CA CYS A 91 -7.28 -2.13 25.05
C CYS A 91 -6.52 -2.84 23.91
N GLY A 92 -7.00 -2.70 22.70
CA GLY A 92 -6.29 -3.18 21.52
C GLY A 92 -4.95 -2.46 21.36
N GLY A 93 -3.87 -3.22 21.25
CA GLY A 93 -2.58 -2.69 20.91
C GLY A 93 -2.56 -2.12 19.48
N PHE A 94 -1.39 -1.78 18.99
CA PHE A 94 -1.18 -1.18 17.69
C PHE A 94 -1.77 -2.02 16.53
N LEU A 95 -1.67 -3.36 16.59
CA LEU A 95 -2.17 -4.24 15.52
C LEU A 95 -3.69 -4.30 15.50
N SER A 96 -4.33 -4.38 16.66
CA SER A 96 -5.80 -4.33 16.80
C SER A 96 -6.36 -3.00 16.31
N PHE A 97 -5.75 -1.90 16.70
CA PHE A 97 -6.08 -0.57 16.20
C PHE A 97 -5.93 -0.46 14.68
N ALA A 98 -4.83 -0.98 14.13
CA ALA A 98 -4.61 -0.98 12.68
C ALA A 98 -5.70 -1.76 11.93
N ARG A 99 -6.11 -2.93 12.44
CA ARG A 99 -7.21 -3.74 11.88
C ARG A 99 -8.54 -2.98 11.93
N GLN A 100 -8.85 -2.35 13.06
CA GLN A 100 -10.06 -1.52 13.21
C GLN A 100 -10.07 -0.36 12.22
N LEU A 101 -8.99 0.41 12.14
CA LEU A 101 -8.84 1.53 11.22
C LEU A 101 -9.03 1.10 9.76
N ILE A 102 -8.49 -0.06 9.37
CA ILE A 102 -8.68 -0.65 8.05
C ILE A 102 -10.17 -0.93 7.78
N GLN A 103 -10.91 -1.46 8.75
CA GLN A 103 -12.35 -1.73 8.60
C GLN A 103 -13.15 -0.42 8.48
N GLU A 104 -12.83 0.58 9.28
CA GLU A 104 -13.44 1.92 9.18
C GLU A 104 -13.23 2.53 7.79
N LEU A 105 -11.99 2.46 7.27
CA LEU A 105 -11.66 2.94 5.92
C LEU A 105 -12.45 2.21 4.82
N LYS A 106 -12.67 0.89 4.98
CA LYS A 106 -13.53 0.12 4.05
C LYS A 106 -14.99 0.59 4.11
N LYS A 107 -15.53 0.81 5.31
CA LYS A 107 -16.93 1.26 5.51
C LYS A 107 -17.17 2.64 4.88
N ILE A 108 -16.25 3.59 5.02
CA ILE A 108 -16.35 4.92 4.41
C ILE A 108 -15.93 4.99 2.94
N GLY A 109 -15.71 3.83 2.28
CA GLY A 109 -15.41 3.75 0.86
C GLY A 109 -13.96 4.06 0.47
N LYS A 110 -13.05 4.34 1.42
CA LYS A 110 -11.62 4.57 1.16
C LYS A 110 -10.86 3.25 0.91
N ARG A 111 -11.38 2.42 0.00
CA ARG A 111 -10.90 1.05 -0.27
C ARG A 111 -9.41 1.00 -0.60
N ARG A 112 -8.89 1.97 -1.40
CA ARG A 112 -7.47 1.97 -1.78
C ARG A 112 -6.54 2.19 -0.58
N THR A 113 -6.87 3.12 0.31
CA THR A 113 -6.11 3.37 1.55
C THR A 113 -6.16 2.15 2.46
N ALA A 114 -7.34 1.54 2.61
CA ALA A 114 -7.49 0.29 3.37
C ALA A 114 -6.60 -0.84 2.83
N GLU A 115 -6.50 -1.01 1.49
CA GLU A 115 -5.61 -1.98 0.85
C GLU A 115 -4.13 -1.70 1.13
N THR A 116 -3.68 -0.44 1.08
CA THR A 116 -2.28 -0.10 1.37
C THR A 116 -1.92 -0.34 2.82
N TYR A 117 -2.81 0.00 3.75
CA TYR A 117 -2.64 -0.28 5.17
C TYR A 117 -2.63 -1.79 5.45
N THR A 118 -3.55 -2.55 4.84
CA THR A 118 -3.55 -4.02 4.93
C THR A 118 -2.25 -4.63 4.43
N THR A 119 -1.73 -4.15 3.31
CA THR A 119 -0.46 -4.64 2.75
C THR A 119 0.71 -4.38 3.68
N ALA A 120 0.80 -3.17 4.26
CA ALA A 120 1.86 -2.82 5.21
C ALA A 120 1.73 -3.62 6.52
N LEU A 121 0.51 -3.74 7.05
CA LEU A 121 0.23 -4.53 8.24
C LEU A 121 0.58 -6.01 8.06
N ASN A 122 0.19 -6.63 6.94
CA ASN A 122 0.53 -8.03 6.64
C ASN A 122 2.04 -8.25 6.51
N SER A 123 2.78 -7.27 5.99
CA SER A 123 4.24 -7.34 5.95
C SER A 123 4.83 -7.26 7.36
N PHE A 124 4.31 -6.40 8.21
CA PHE A 124 4.75 -6.27 9.60
C PHE A 124 4.42 -7.51 10.44
N LEU A 125 3.23 -8.11 10.24
CA LEU A 125 2.83 -9.37 10.88
C LEU A 125 3.76 -10.54 10.53
N ARG A 126 4.30 -10.61 9.31
CA ARG A 126 5.31 -11.62 8.95
C ARG A 126 6.61 -11.49 9.74
N PHE A 127 6.97 -10.29 10.12
CA PHE A 127 8.13 -10.01 10.95
C PHE A 127 7.85 -10.33 12.43
N ARG A 128 6.72 -9.86 12.95
CA ARG A 128 6.45 -9.85 14.39
C ARG A 128 5.55 -11.00 14.86
N GLY A 129 4.83 -11.67 13.96
CA GLY A 129 3.77 -12.61 14.30
C GLY A 129 2.45 -11.91 14.62
N GLU A 130 1.47 -12.68 15.05
CA GLU A 130 0.08 -12.22 15.30
C GLU A 130 -0.12 -11.56 16.68
N ARG A 131 0.87 -11.60 17.55
CA ARG A 131 0.80 -11.03 18.89
C ARG A 131 0.70 -9.53 18.82
N ASP A 132 -0.31 -8.96 19.45
CA ASP A 132 -0.51 -7.51 19.49
C ASP A 132 0.61 -6.81 20.27
N LEU A 133 0.86 -5.56 19.92
CA LEU A 133 1.89 -4.71 20.47
C LEU A 133 1.23 -3.57 21.24
N LEU A 134 1.70 -3.27 22.43
CA LEU A 134 1.39 -2.00 23.06
C LEU A 134 1.93 -0.85 22.22
N PHE A 135 1.29 0.32 22.26
CA PHE A 135 1.76 1.47 21.49
C PHE A 135 3.15 1.95 21.96
N GLU A 136 3.50 1.72 23.21
CA GLU A 136 4.81 2.01 23.80
C GLU A 136 5.93 1.14 23.24
N GLU A 137 5.60 -0.09 22.82
CA GLU A 137 6.54 -1.02 22.18
C GLU A 137 6.82 -0.66 20.70
N VAL A 138 5.97 0.20 20.10
CA VAL A 138 6.21 0.72 18.74
C VAL A 138 7.23 1.86 18.84
N ASP A 139 8.49 1.52 18.97
CA ASP A 139 9.61 2.44 19.10
C ASP A 139 10.55 2.45 17.89
N SER A 140 11.59 3.27 17.94
CA SER A 140 12.57 3.39 16.86
C SER A 140 13.39 2.12 16.67
N ASN A 141 13.69 1.37 17.75
CA ASN A 141 14.49 0.16 17.67
C ASN A 141 13.73 -0.94 16.93
N LEU A 142 12.46 -1.15 17.31
CA LEU A 142 11.58 -2.10 16.62
C LEU A 142 11.45 -1.78 15.12
N MET A 143 11.36 -0.50 14.74
CA MET A 143 11.26 -0.12 13.32
C MET A 143 12.56 -0.35 12.58
N VAL A 144 13.72 -0.15 13.20
CA VAL A 144 15.04 -0.47 12.62
C VAL A 144 15.22 -1.99 12.46
N GLU A 145 14.81 -2.79 13.44
CA GLU A 145 14.79 -4.25 13.35
C GLU A 145 13.89 -4.73 12.18
N TYR A 146 12.70 -4.15 12.05
CA TYR A 146 11.81 -4.45 10.94
C TYR A 146 12.42 -4.07 9.58
N GLU A 147 13.09 -2.92 9.47
CA GLU A 147 13.80 -2.54 8.25
C GLU A 147 14.92 -3.53 7.92
N THR A 148 15.67 -3.97 8.92
CA THR A 148 16.73 -4.98 8.78
C THR A 148 16.17 -6.32 8.32
N PHE A 149 15.05 -6.75 8.89
CA PHE A 149 14.33 -7.94 8.42
C PHE A 149 13.92 -7.81 6.95
N LEU A 150 13.35 -6.68 6.54
CA LEU A 150 12.95 -6.44 5.15
C LEU A 150 14.15 -6.50 4.19
N LYS A 151 15.30 -5.94 4.59
CA LYS A 151 16.56 -6.04 3.83
C LYS A 151 17.03 -7.50 3.73
N GLY A 152 16.97 -8.26 4.82
CA GLY A 152 17.35 -9.68 4.87
C GLY A 152 16.55 -10.57 3.93
N ILE A 153 15.27 -10.25 3.70
CA ILE A 153 14.42 -10.96 2.72
C ILE A 153 14.38 -10.28 1.34
N ASN A 154 15.38 -9.45 1.01
CA ASN A 154 15.55 -8.78 -0.28
C ASN A 154 14.37 -7.91 -0.74
N VAL A 155 13.66 -7.26 0.19
CA VAL A 155 12.65 -6.27 -0.16
C VAL A 155 13.32 -5.00 -0.66
N CYS A 156 12.93 -4.54 -1.85
CA CYS A 156 13.53 -3.34 -2.44
C CYS A 156 13.22 -2.07 -1.61
N PRO A 157 14.12 -1.04 -1.61
CA PRO A 157 14.01 0.15 -0.78
C PRO A 157 12.67 0.88 -0.90
N ASN A 158 12.13 1.00 -2.12
CA ASN A 158 10.81 1.64 -2.32
C ASN A 158 9.65 0.87 -1.69
N SER A 159 9.72 -0.48 -1.63
CA SER A 159 8.70 -1.29 -0.96
C SER A 159 8.84 -1.21 0.57
N SER A 160 10.07 -1.23 1.08
CA SER A 160 10.34 -0.99 2.52
C SER A 160 9.81 0.38 2.94
N SER A 161 10.18 1.43 2.22
CA SER A 161 9.67 2.78 2.45
C SER A 161 8.13 2.86 2.37
N PHE A 162 7.50 2.13 1.44
CA PHE A 162 6.05 2.06 1.36
C PHE A 162 5.44 1.46 2.64
N TYR A 163 5.99 0.38 3.17
CA TYR A 163 5.52 -0.21 4.42
C TYR A 163 5.70 0.76 5.59
N MET A 164 6.89 1.33 5.74
CA MET A 164 7.20 2.29 6.82
C MET A 164 6.28 3.50 6.79
N ARG A 165 6.02 4.10 5.62
CA ARG A 165 5.11 5.24 5.50
C ARG A 165 3.67 4.92 5.87
N ASN A 166 3.18 3.73 5.52
CA ASN A 166 1.82 3.31 5.85
C ASN A 166 1.69 2.98 7.34
N LEU A 167 2.66 2.29 7.94
CA LEU A 167 2.68 2.04 9.39
C LEU A 167 2.78 3.35 10.18
N ARG A 168 3.62 4.30 9.73
CA ARG A 168 3.70 5.65 10.31
C ARG A 168 2.36 6.37 10.23
N ALA A 169 1.65 6.26 9.12
CA ALA A 169 0.33 6.88 8.97
C ALA A 169 -0.69 6.26 9.94
N ILE A 170 -0.66 4.95 10.15
CA ILE A 170 -1.50 4.26 11.15
C ILE A 170 -1.14 4.73 12.56
N TYR A 171 0.15 4.78 12.91
CA TYR A 171 0.63 5.26 14.22
C TYR A 171 0.20 6.70 14.49
N ASN A 172 0.38 7.61 13.53
CA ASN A 172 -0.05 8.99 13.65
C ASN A 172 -1.57 9.12 13.86
N ARG A 173 -2.38 8.22 13.27
CA ARG A 173 -3.82 8.17 13.54
C ARG A 173 -4.14 7.76 14.97
N ALA A 174 -3.32 6.90 15.58
CA ALA A 174 -3.45 6.58 17.00
C ALA A 174 -3.08 7.77 17.90
N VAL A 175 -2.04 8.51 17.53
CA VAL A 175 -1.66 9.77 18.21
C VAL A 175 -2.79 10.81 18.09
N GLU A 176 -3.35 11.02 16.89
CA GLU A 176 -4.50 11.92 16.67
C GLU A 176 -5.73 11.54 17.51
N ARG A 177 -5.90 10.25 17.83
CA ARG A 177 -6.99 9.74 18.69
C ARG A 177 -6.59 9.64 20.17
N GLU A 178 -5.46 10.20 20.55
CA GLU A 178 -4.95 10.23 21.95
C GLU A 178 -4.76 8.83 22.57
N LEU A 179 -4.62 7.78 21.73
CA LEU A 179 -4.33 6.42 22.18
C LEU A 179 -2.87 6.25 22.62
N THR A 180 -1.98 7.12 22.14
CA THR A 180 -0.57 7.17 22.50
C THR A 180 -0.02 8.58 22.29
N VAL A 181 1.17 8.85 22.87
CA VAL A 181 1.91 10.09 22.61
C VAL A 181 2.85 9.93 21.42
N GLN A 182 3.18 11.03 20.74
CA GLN A 182 4.11 11.00 19.63
C GLN A 182 5.55 10.71 20.09
N ARG A 183 6.10 9.55 19.71
CA ARG A 183 7.48 9.11 20.03
C ARG A 183 8.39 9.04 18.81
N TYR A 184 7.88 9.39 17.62
CA TYR A 184 8.61 9.39 16.36
C TYR A 184 9.31 8.05 16.01
N PRO A 185 8.63 6.88 16.10
CA PRO A 185 9.26 5.57 15.92
C PRO A 185 9.87 5.37 14.53
N PHE A 186 9.44 6.12 13.53
CA PHE A 186 9.92 6.01 12.13
C PHE A 186 11.02 7.03 11.79
N LYS A 187 11.67 7.67 12.79
CA LYS A 187 12.69 8.71 12.55
C LYS A 187 13.96 8.15 11.89
N HIS A 188 14.35 6.93 12.25
CA HIS A 188 15.62 6.34 11.84
C HIS A 188 15.52 5.29 10.73
N VAL A 189 14.34 5.12 10.12
CA VAL A 189 14.12 4.20 8.99
C VAL A 189 13.88 4.95 7.69
N TYR A 190 14.18 4.29 6.58
CA TYR A 190 14.01 4.89 5.27
C TYR A 190 12.53 5.06 4.88
N THR A 191 12.12 6.30 4.69
CA THR A 191 10.77 6.67 4.24
C THR A 191 10.77 7.49 2.96
N GLY A 192 11.90 7.55 2.27
CA GLY A 192 12.11 8.26 1.01
C GLY A 192 11.56 7.53 -0.21
N VAL A 193 11.95 8.00 -1.38
CA VAL A 193 11.64 7.39 -2.68
C VAL A 193 12.92 7.31 -3.50
N ASP A 194 13.38 6.10 -3.75
CA ASP A 194 14.50 5.85 -4.63
C ASP A 194 14.14 6.07 -6.09
N LYS A 195 15.09 6.58 -6.85
CA LYS A 195 14.95 6.72 -8.31
C LYS A 195 14.82 5.33 -8.94
N THR A 196 13.75 5.14 -9.69
CA THR A 196 13.53 3.91 -10.45
C THR A 196 13.86 4.12 -11.91
N VAL A 197 14.41 3.10 -12.57
CA VAL A 197 14.62 3.09 -14.02
C VAL A 197 13.28 3.32 -14.72
N LYS A 198 13.21 4.33 -15.55
CA LYS A 198 11.99 4.63 -16.34
C LYS A 198 11.89 3.65 -17.50
N ARG A 199 10.69 3.16 -17.71
CA ARG A 199 10.40 2.12 -18.70
C ARG A 199 9.76 2.73 -19.96
N ALA A 200 10.28 3.85 -20.45
CA ALA A 200 9.82 4.44 -21.71
C ALA A 200 10.42 3.68 -22.90
N VAL A 201 9.66 3.59 -23.97
CA VAL A 201 10.12 3.06 -25.25
C VAL A 201 10.02 4.17 -26.31
N PRO A 202 10.94 4.19 -27.30
CA PRO A 202 10.93 5.21 -28.35
C PRO A 202 9.78 5.02 -29.33
N LEU A 203 9.45 6.04 -30.10
CA LEU A 203 8.35 6.04 -31.09
C LEU A 203 8.46 4.88 -32.08
N LYS A 204 9.68 4.50 -32.49
CA LYS A 204 9.92 3.35 -33.39
C LYS A 204 9.36 2.05 -32.80
N VAL A 205 9.50 1.85 -31.48
CA VAL A 205 8.97 0.65 -30.80
C VAL A 205 7.43 0.74 -30.70
N ILE A 206 6.87 1.92 -30.42
CA ILE A 206 5.39 2.11 -30.43
C ILE A 206 4.80 1.72 -31.80
N ARG A 207 5.45 2.13 -32.90
CA ARG A 207 5.04 1.75 -34.25
C ARG A 207 5.10 0.21 -34.43
N ARG A 208 6.19 -0.43 -34.03
CA ARG A 208 6.31 -1.91 -34.11
C ARG A 208 5.23 -2.61 -33.27
N ILE A 209 4.87 -2.10 -32.11
CA ILE A 209 3.78 -2.65 -31.28
C ILE A 209 2.44 -2.50 -32.03
N ARG A 210 2.16 -1.33 -32.60
CA ARG A 210 0.94 -1.05 -33.36
C ARG A 210 0.80 -1.98 -34.56
N ASP A 211 1.87 -2.14 -35.31
CA ASP A 211 1.88 -2.81 -36.63
C ASP A 211 2.10 -4.34 -36.53
N LEU A 212 2.20 -4.87 -35.28
CA LEU A 212 2.37 -6.30 -35.06
C LEU A 212 1.11 -7.08 -35.49
N ASP A 213 1.27 -8.05 -36.38
CA ASP A 213 0.19 -8.96 -36.74
C ASP A 213 -0.11 -9.92 -35.58
N LEU A 214 -1.31 -9.83 -35.05
CA LEU A 214 -1.81 -10.62 -33.91
C LEU A 214 -3.15 -11.30 -34.23
N THR A 215 -3.50 -11.42 -35.52
CA THR A 215 -4.77 -11.99 -35.98
C THR A 215 -5.01 -13.40 -35.43
N LEU A 216 -3.95 -14.21 -35.31
CA LEU A 216 -4.00 -15.57 -34.76
C LEU A 216 -4.02 -15.62 -33.22
N SER A 217 -3.95 -14.50 -32.56
CA SER A 217 -3.88 -14.40 -31.07
C SER A 217 -4.78 -13.31 -30.52
N PRO A 218 -6.11 -13.52 -30.49
CA PRO A 218 -7.08 -12.48 -30.06
C PRO A 218 -6.79 -11.88 -28.69
N VAL A 219 -6.22 -12.67 -27.77
CA VAL A 219 -5.88 -12.21 -26.41
C VAL A 219 -4.65 -11.29 -26.41
N LEU A 220 -3.68 -11.52 -27.32
CA LEU A 220 -2.54 -10.61 -27.49
C LEU A 220 -2.99 -9.35 -28.23
N ASP A 221 -3.85 -9.49 -29.23
CA ASP A 221 -4.44 -8.37 -29.98
C ASP A 221 -5.21 -7.43 -29.05
N TYR A 222 -6.06 -7.98 -28.19
CA TYR A 222 -6.76 -7.23 -27.13
C TYR A 222 -5.80 -6.47 -26.20
N ALA A 223 -4.73 -7.11 -25.75
CA ALA A 223 -3.76 -6.47 -24.87
C ALA A 223 -2.99 -5.34 -25.57
N ARG A 224 -2.60 -5.55 -26.85
CA ARG A 224 -2.01 -4.55 -27.73
C ARG A 224 -2.95 -3.36 -27.91
N ASP A 225 -4.23 -3.59 -28.20
CA ASP A 225 -5.23 -2.56 -28.42
C ASP A 225 -5.44 -1.69 -27.18
N LEU A 226 -5.52 -2.28 -25.98
CA LEU A 226 -5.60 -1.51 -24.75
C LEU A 226 -4.34 -0.70 -24.45
N PHE A 227 -3.16 -1.24 -24.79
CA PHE A 227 -1.90 -0.49 -24.71
C PHE A 227 -1.91 0.71 -25.67
N MET A 228 -2.31 0.49 -26.92
CA MET A 228 -2.38 1.56 -27.93
C MET A 228 -3.46 2.58 -27.61
N PHE A 229 -4.61 2.15 -27.10
CA PHE A 229 -5.65 3.07 -26.62
C PHE A 229 -5.12 3.99 -25.50
N SER A 230 -4.42 3.42 -24.51
CA SER A 230 -3.75 4.22 -23.48
C SER A 230 -2.77 5.23 -24.10
N PHE A 231 -1.97 4.81 -25.08
CA PHE A 231 -1.01 5.70 -25.75
C PHE A 231 -1.74 6.82 -26.51
N TYR A 232 -2.76 6.52 -27.28
CA TYR A 232 -3.54 7.51 -28.05
C TYR A 232 -4.29 8.49 -27.16
N THR A 233 -4.71 8.04 -25.98
CA THR A 233 -5.37 8.89 -24.97
C THR A 233 -4.37 9.56 -24.00
N ARG A 234 -3.17 9.92 -24.48
CA ARG A 234 -2.13 10.65 -23.73
C ARG A 234 -1.62 9.89 -22.50
N GLY A 235 -1.59 8.57 -22.56
CA GLY A 235 -1.17 7.72 -21.46
C GLY A 235 -2.24 7.57 -20.37
N MET A 236 -3.50 7.47 -20.74
CA MET A 236 -4.59 7.19 -19.80
C MET A 236 -4.29 5.96 -18.95
N ALA A 237 -4.48 6.06 -17.63
CA ALA A 237 -4.19 4.96 -16.74
C ALA A 237 -5.20 3.80 -16.94
N PHE A 238 -4.76 2.56 -16.75
CA PHE A 238 -5.60 1.39 -16.97
C PHE A 238 -6.91 1.42 -16.15
N VAL A 239 -6.84 1.95 -14.93
CA VAL A 239 -8.04 2.13 -14.10
C VAL A 239 -9.01 3.14 -14.72
N ASP A 240 -8.52 4.23 -15.29
CA ASP A 240 -9.37 5.23 -15.94
C ASP A 240 -10.04 4.64 -17.18
N MET A 241 -9.27 3.87 -18.00
CA MET A 241 -9.81 3.13 -19.15
C MET A 241 -10.92 2.15 -18.76
N ALA A 242 -10.73 1.43 -17.63
CA ALA A 242 -11.70 0.42 -17.19
C ALA A 242 -13.05 1.01 -16.79
N TYR A 243 -13.06 2.22 -16.24
CA TYR A 243 -14.30 2.90 -15.81
C TYR A 243 -14.82 3.95 -16.80
N LEU A 244 -14.20 4.07 -17.99
CA LEU A 244 -14.61 4.99 -19.02
C LEU A 244 -15.96 4.58 -19.60
N LYS A 245 -16.95 5.46 -19.59
CA LYS A 245 -18.33 5.19 -20.02
C LYS A 245 -18.59 5.73 -21.43
N LYS A 246 -19.53 5.13 -22.14
CA LYS A 246 -20.00 5.61 -23.46
C LYS A 246 -20.49 7.06 -23.41
N LYS A 247 -21.16 7.47 -22.33
CA LYS A 247 -21.63 8.84 -22.10
C LYS A 247 -20.51 9.88 -21.91
N ASP A 248 -19.28 9.43 -21.64
CA ASP A 248 -18.14 10.30 -21.48
C ASP A 248 -17.59 10.78 -22.85
N LEU A 249 -18.08 10.16 -23.95
CA LEU A 249 -17.80 10.58 -25.31
C LEU A 249 -18.97 11.43 -25.83
N GLN A 250 -18.72 12.73 -26.03
CA GLN A 250 -19.72 13.68 -26.48
C GLN A 250 -19.13 14.64 -27.52
N ASN A 251 -19.85 14.87 -28.62
CA ASN A 251 -19.45 15.83 -29.66
C ASN A 251 -18.01 15.67 -30.17
N GLY A 252 -17.53 14.43 -30.30
CA GLY A 252 -16.17 14.16 -30.75
C GLY A 252 -15.08 14.46 -29.72
N VAL A 253 -15.46 14.62 -28.45
CA VAL A 253 -14.52 14.83 -27.33
C VAL A 253 -14.80 13.80 -26.24
N LEU A 254 -13.76 13.13 -25.79
CA LEU A 254 -13.78 12.25 -24.64
C LEU A 254 -13.49 13.06 -23.38
N VAL A 255 -14.44 13.11 -22.44
CA VAL A 255 -14.36 13.89 -21.20
C VAL A 255 -14.42 12.94 -20.03
N TYR A 256 -13.38 12.86 -19.22
CA TYR A 256 -13.35 11.99 -18.04
C TYR A 256 -12.63 12.62 -16.87
N ARG A 257 -12.96 12.16 -15.64
CA ARG A 257 -12.26 12.53 -14.43
C ARG A 257 -11.27 11.42 -14.05
N ARG A 258 -10.01 11.82 -13.88
CA ARG A 258 -8.94 10.92 -13.49
C ARG A 258 -9.18 10.36 -12.09
N GLN A 259 -9.19 9.04 -11.93
CA GLN A 259 -9.47 8.35 -10.66
C GLN A 259 -8.47 8.71 -9.54
N LYS A 260 -7.22 9.02 -9.90
CA LYS A 260 -6.16 9.29 -8.92
C LYS A 260 -6.20 10.72 -8.37
N THR A 261 -6.47 11.71 -9.23
CA THR A 261 -6.31 13.14 -8.92
C THR A 261 -7.64 13.90 -8.96
N GLY A 262 -8.69 13.30 -9.52
CA GLY A 262 -9.98 13.96 -9.71
C GLY A 262 -9.99 15.01 -10.82
N GLN A 263 -8.85 15.25 -11.49
CA GLN A 263 -8.74 16.23 -12.56
C GLN A 263 -9.56 15.80 -13.77
N GLN A 264 -10.28 16.74 -14.34
CA GLN A 264 -11.06 16.53 -15.57
C GLN A 264 -10.15 16.73 -16.78
N LEU A 265 -10.21 15.79 -17.72
CA LEU A 265 -9.42 15.80 -18.95
C LEU A 265 -10.33 15.74 -20.16
N PHE A 266 -9.91 16.47 -21.22
CA PHE A 266 -10.62 16.56 -22.50
C PHE A 266 -9.71 16.02 -23.58
N ILE A 267 -10.14 14.99 -24.30
CA ILE A 267 -9.34 14.33 -25.33
C ILE A 267 -10.17 14.32 -26.62
N LYS A 268 -9.64 14.95 -27.68
CA LYS A 268 -10.24 14.87 -28.99
C LYS A 268 -10.32 13.41 -29.44
N TRP A 269 -11.48 13.00 -29.92
CA TRP A 269 -11.76 11.63 -30.31
C TRP A 269 -11.26 11.35 -31.74
N GLU A 270 -10.07 10.74 -31.83
CA GLU A 270 -9.37 10.52 -33.09
C GLU A 270 -9.66 9.14 -33.66
N LYS A 271 -9.53 8.97 -34.98
CA LYS A 271 -9.81 7.73 -35.73
C LYS A 271 -9.15 6.48 -35.13
N PRO A 272 -7.87 6.48 -34.69
CA PRO A 272 -7.27 5.28 -34.10
C PRO A 272 -7.92 4.79 -32.80
N MET A 273 -8.55 5.70 -32.05
CA MET A 273 -9.32 5.33 -30.83
C MET A 273 -10.66 4.71 -31.24
N GLN A 274 -11.30 5.25 -32.28
CA GLN A 274 -12.57 4.75 -32.83
C GLN A 274 -12.40 3.32 -33.34
N GLU A 275 -11.34 3.06 -34.10
CA GLU A 275 -11.01 1.75 -34.66
C GLU A 275 -10.84 0.69 -33.56
N ILE A 276 -10.15 1.03 -32.46
CA ILE A 276 -10.00 0.10 -31.33
C ILE A 276 -11.33 -0.18 -30.65
N VAL A 277 -12.13 0.85 -30.35
CA VAL A 277 -13.42 0.66 -29.68
C VAL A 277 -14.39 -0.11 -30.57
N GLY A 278 -14.40 0.19 -31.87
CA GLY A 278 -15.28 -0.49 -32.85
C GLY A 278 -14.99 -1.99 -33.03
N LYS A 279 -13.81 -2.49 -32.60
CA LYS A 279 -13.48 -3.92 -32.66
C LYS A 279 -14.24 -4.76 -31.63
N TYR A 280 -14.77 -4.13 -30.57
CA TYR A 280 -15.29 -4.85 -29.43
C TYR A 280 -16.75 -4.56 -29.19
N ASP A 281 -17.54 -5.61 -29.02
CA ASP A 281 -18.93 -5.45 -28.58
C ASP A 281 -18.97 -5.12 -27.08
N THR A 282 -19.50 -3.96 -26.76
CA THR A 282 -19.76 -3.47 -25.40
C THR A 282 -21.23 -3.14 -25.18
N SER A 283 -22.15 -3.61 -26.07
CA SER A 283 -23.58 -3.28 -26.03
C SER A 283 -24.23 -3.56 -24.69
N ALA A 284 -23.86 -4.67 -24.05
CA ALA A 284 -24.38 -5.11 -22.74
C ALA A 284 -23.88 -4.28 -21.53
N THR A 285 -22.98 -3.31 -21.73
CA THR A 285 -22.39 -2.54 -20.61
C THR A 285 -22.40 -1.03 -20.89
N PRO A 286 -22.40 -0.19 -19.86
CA PRO A 286 -22.27 1.26 -20.03
C PRO A 286 -20.82 1.68 -20.37
N TYR A 287 -19.85 0.76 -20.31
CA TYR A 287 -18.44 1.08 -20.49
C TYR A 287 -18.05 1.12 -21.97
N LEU A 288 -17.06 1.95 -22.28
CA LEU A 288 -16.56 2.16 -23.63
C LEU A 288 -15.64 1.01 -24.10
N LEU A 289 -14.92 0.40 -23.17
CA LEU A 289 -13.97 -0.68 -23.42
C LEU A 289 -14.40 -1.96 -22.69
N PRO A 290 -14.16 -3.17 -23.23
CA PRO A 290 -14.61 -4.43 -22.66
C PRO A 290 -13.71 -4.92 -21.52
N ILE A 291 -13.37 -4.03 -20.56
CA ILE A 291 -12.55 -4.35 -19.38
C ILE A 291 -13.44 -4.82 -18.23
N ILE A 292 -14.56 -4.12 -18.00
CA ILE A 292 -15.64 -4.53 -17.10
C ILE A 292 -16.76 -4.99 -17.99
N ARG A 293 -17.09 -6.28 -17.95
CA ARG A 293 -18.05 -6.93 -18.88
C ARG A 293 -19.33 -7.39 -18.20
N ASP A 294 -19.25 -7.70 -16.92
CA ASP A 294 -20.34 -8.22 -16.12
C ASP A 294 -20.75 -7.18 -15.08
N MET A 295 -22.00 -6.79 -15.12
CA MET A 295 -22.56 -5.77 -14.21
C MET A 295 -22.98 -6.34 -12.86
N ASP A 296 -23.10 -7.66 -12.76
CA ASP A 296 -23.51 -8.36 -11.54
C ASP A 296 -22.33 -8.69 -10.62
N THR A 297 -21.12 -8.66 -11.15
CA THR A 297 -19.89 -8.89 -10.38
C THR A 297 -19.11 -7.61 -10.05
N ASP A 298 -18.30 -7.65 -8.99
CA ASP A 298 -17.53 -6.48 -8.53
C ASP A 298 -16.62 -5.94 -9.65
N ALA A 299 -16.95 -4.76 -10.13
CA ALA A 299 -16.20 -4.06 -11.18
C ALA A 299 -14.72 -3.87 -10.86
N ARG A 300 -14.40 -3.69 -9.55
CA ARG A 300 -13.01 -3.55 -9.10
C ARG A 300 -12.22 -4.85 -9.24
N LYS A 301 -12.84 -5.98 -8.98
CA LYS A 301 -12.24 -7.31 -9.17
C LYS A 301 -11.99 -7.57 -10.65
N GLN A 302 -12.97 -7.26 -11.49
CA GLN A 302 -12.84 -7.42 -12.94
C GLN A 302 -11.68 -6.60 -13.50
N TYR A 303 -11.61 -5.28 -13.21
CA TYR A 303 -10.51 -4.46 -13.73
C TYR A 303 -9.14 -4.91 -13.22
N LYS A 304 -9.01 -5.37 -11.98
CA LYS A 304 -7.75 -5.90 -11.44
C LYS A 304 -7.30 -7.15 -12.21
N ASN A 305 -8.21 -8.08 -12.41
CA ASN A 305 -7.94 -9.31 -13.16
C ASN A 305 -7.56 -8.99 -14.62
N ALA A 306 -8.30 -8.10 -15.26
CA ALA A 306 -7.98 -7.64 -16.62
C ALA A 306 -6.60 -6.96 -16.69
N ALA A 307 -6.26 -6.11 -15.70
CA ALA A 307 -4.95 -5.47 -15.64
C ALA A 307 -3.79 -6.49 -15.53
N HIS A 308 -3.96 -7.54 -14.73
CA HIS A 308 -2.99 -8.63 -14.62
C HIS A 308 -2.85 -9.38 -15.95
N LEU A 309 -3.99 -9.81 -16.53
CA LEU A 309 -4.01 -10.51 -17.81
C LEU A 309 -3.32 -9.67 -18.91
N VAL A 310 -3.72 -8.42 -19.08
CA VAL A 310 -3.18 -7.52 -20.10
C VAL A 310 -1.67 -7.33 -19.91
N ASN A 311 -1.22 -7.09 -18.67
CA ASN A 311 0.22 -6.94 -18.43
C ASN A 311 1.02 -8.20 -18.74
N ASP A 312 0.48 -9.39 -18.46
CA ASP A 312 1.15 -10.65 -18.81
C ASP A 312 1.22 -10.87 -20.32
N LYS A 313 0.17 -10.50 -21.06
CA LYS A 313 0.18 -10.56 -22.52
C LYS A 313 1.11 -9.50 -23.12
N LEU A 314 1.14 -8.29 -22.59
CA LEU A 314 2.08 -7.25 -23.01
C LEU A 314 3.54 -7.67 -22.79
N LYS A 315 3.87 -8.35 -21.69
CA LYS A 315 5.23 -8.92 -21.50
C LYS A 315 5.57 -9.94 -22.59
N LYS A 316 4.59 -10.75 -23.06
CA LYS A 316 4.81 -11.66 -24.19
C LYS A 316 5.09 -10.89 -25.48
N ILE A 317 4.29 -9.87 -25.79
CA ILE A 317 4.52 -8.98 -26.94
C ILE A 317 5.91 -8.34 -26.86
N GLY A 318 6.29 -7.83 -25.68
CA GLY A 318 7.62 -7.24 -25.48
C GLY A 318 8.76 -8.22 -25.78
N ARG A 319 8.63 -9.49 -25.37
CA ARG A 319 9.61 -10.55 -25.70
C ARG A 319 9.67 -10.86 -27.20
N GLN A 320 8.52 -10.97 -27.89
CA GLN A 320 8.47 -11.16 -29.32
C GLN A 320 9.15 -10.04 -30.11
N LEU A 321 9.07 -8.81 -29.60
CA LEU A 321 9.72 -7.65 -30.18
C LEU A 321 11.19 -7.48 -29.74
N GLY A 322 11.73 -8.37 -28.90
CA GLY A 322 13.11 -8.29 -28.41
C GLY A 322 13.37 -7.09 -27.49
N LEU A 323 12.36 -6.64 -26.73
CA LEU A 323 12.53 -5.48 -25.84
C LEU A 323 13.33 -5.87 -24.59
N ALA A 324 14.34 -5.07 -24.24
CA ALA A 324 15.15 -5.26 -23.04
C ALA A 324 14.38 -5.04 -21.74
N ILE A 325 13.25 -4.32 -21.78
CA ILE A 325 12.42 -4.02 -20.63
C ILE A 325 11.04 -4.70 -20.75
N PRO A 326 10.44 -5.15 -19.64
CA PRO A 326 9.10 -5.72 -19.68
C PRO A 326 8.08 -4.69 -20.15
N LEU A 327 7.35 -4.99 -21.20
CA LEU A 327 6.24 -4.17 -21.67
C LEU A 327 5.05 -4.33 -20.70
N THR A 328 4.47 -3.22 -20.24
CA THR A 328 3.28 -3.19 -19.39
C THR A 328 2.39 -2.03 -19.81
N SER A 329 1.13 -2.01 -19.40
CA SER A 329 0.19 -0.91 -19.69
C SER A 329 0.74 0.46 -19.28
N TYR A 330 1.54 0.52 -18.21
CA TYR A 330 2.14 1.76 -17.73
C TYR A 330 3.25 2.31 -18.66
N VAL A 331 3.87 1.45 -19.46
CA VAL A 331 4.87 1.85 -20.47
C VAL A 331 4.27 2.78 -21.52
N ALA A 332 2.99 2.62 -21.89
CA ALA A 332 2.30 3.52 -22.81
C ALA A 332 2.33 4.98 -22.33
N ARG A 333 2.06 5.17 -21.03
CA ARG A 333 2.08 6.50 -20.40
C ARG A 333 3.49 7.09 -20.34
N HIS A 334 4.48 6.27 -19.99
CA HIS A 334 5.88 6.70 -20.01
C HIS A 334 6.35 7.06 -21.42
N ALA A 335 6.01 6.23 -22.42
CA ALA A 335 6.40 6.46 -23.79
C ALA A 335 5.76 7.74 -24.33
N TRP A 336 4.47 7.97 -24.09
CA TRP A 336 3.81 9.20 -24.54
C TRP A 336 4.51 10.47 -23.99
N ALA A 337 4.75 10.50 -22.67
CA ALA A 337 5.40 11.64 -22.03
C ALA A 337 6.84 11.87 -22.56
N SER A 338 7.60 10.79 -22.75
CA SER A 338 8.98 10.87 -23.25
C SER A 338 9.03 11.33 -24.69
N ILE A 339 8.12 10.82 -25.53
CA ILE A 339 8.00 11.23 -26.93
C ILE A 339 7.56 12.68 -27.02
N ALA A 340 6.59 13.11 -26.20
CA ALA A 340 6.18 14.51 -26.14
C ALA A 340 7.37 15.43 -25.78
N LYS A 341 8.16 15.07 -24.76
CA LYS A 341 9.37 15.79 -24.41
C LYS A 341 10.39 15.83 -25.54
N SER A 342 10.63 14.71 -26.22
CA SER A 342 11.55 14.63 -27.36
C SER A 342 11.09 15.45 -28.58
N LYS A 343 9.82 15.84 -28.61
CA LYS A 343 9.23 16.74 -29.60
C LYS A 343 9.18 18.20 -29.11
N ASN A 344 9.92 18.52 -28.04
CA ASN A 344 10.01 19.85 -27.44
C ASN A 344 8.66 20.42 -26.97
N ILE A 345 7.68 19.57 -26.63
CA ILE A 345 6.42 20.00 -26.03
C ILE A 345 6.72 20.51 -24.60
N PRO A 346 6.25 21.72 -24.22
CA PRO A 346 6.46 22.28 -22.89
C PRO A 346 6.02 21.32 -21.77
N ILE A 347 6.77 21.32 -20.66
CA ILE A 347 6.47 20.45 -19.51
C ILE A 347 5.09 20.76 -18.91
N SER A 348 4.68 22.02 -18.89
CA SER A 348 3.34 22.47 -18.48
C SER A 348 2.26 21.76 -19.30
N THR A 349 2.38 21.78 -20.63
CA THR A 349 1.46 21.12 -21.55
C THR A 349 1.43 19.59 -21.34
N ILE A 350 2.61 18.97 -21.14
CA ILE A 350 2.70 17.53 -20.83
C ILE A 350 2.01 17.22 -19.49
N SER A 351 2.22 18.07 -18.48
CA SER A 351 1.65 17.94 -17.15
C SER A 351 0.12 17.98 -17.20
N GLU A 352 -0.42 18.99 -17.87
CA GLU A 352 -1.86 19.17 -18.07
C GLU A 352 -2.46 18.01 -18.86
N ALA A 353 -1.85 17.66 -20.01
CA ALA A 353 -2.31 16.54 -20.85
C ALA A 353 -2.34 15.19 -20.13
N MET A 354 -1.45 14.99 -19.16
CA MET A 354 -1.40 13.77 -18.33
C MET A 354 -2.25 13.86 -17.07
N GLY A 355 -2.81 15.01 -16.74
CA GLY A 355 -3.59 15.22 -15.51
C GLY A 355 -2.72 15.09 -14.26
N HIS A 356 -1.56 15.71 -14.22
CA HIS A 356 -0.74 15.79 -13.01
C HIS A 356 -1.09 17.05 -12.21
N ASP A 357 -1.18 16.93 -10.88
CA ASP A 357 -1.50 18.06 -9.99
C ASP A 357 -0.38 19.12 -9.95
N SER A 358 0.84 18.77 -10.36
CA SER A 358 1.96 19.69 -10.43
C SER A 358 2.96 19.31 -11.53
N GLU A 359 3.61 20.32 -12.12
CA GLU A 359 4.72 20.12 -13.06
C GLU A 359 5.89 19.38 -12.42
N ASN A 360 6.10 19.53 -11.11
CA ASN A 360 7.17 18.83 -10.41
C ASN A 360 7.00 17.30 -10.51
N THR A 361 5.76 16.80 -10.44
CA THR A 361 5.46 15.39 -10.71
C THR A 361 5.91 15.00 -12.12
N THR A 362 5.65 15.84 -13.11
CA THR A 362 6.06 15.63 -14.51
C THR A 362 7.57 15.69 -14.66
N ARG A 363 8.25 16.63 -14.00
CA ARG A 363 9.72 16.76 -13.99
C ARG A 363 10.38 15.50 -13.41
N ILE A 364 9.94 15.02 -12.25
CA ILE A 364 10.43 13.78 -11.65
C ILE A 364 10.16 12.57 -12.58
N TYR A 365 8.99 12.56 -13.22
CA TYR A 365 8.59 11.53 -14.17
C TYR A 365 9.48 11.49 -15.41
N LEU A 366 9.93 12.65 -15.90
CA LEU A 366 10.77 12.82 -17.08
C LEU A 366 12.28 12.94 -16.77
N ALA A 367 12.67 13.14 -15.51
CA ALA A 367 14.06 13.46 -15.10
C ALA A 367 15.07 12.35 -15.38
N SER A 368 14.62 11.13 -15.67
CA SER A 368 15.49 10.00 -16.01
C SER A 368 15.52 9.67 -17.51
N LEU A 369 15.07 10.60 -18.34
CA LEU A 369 15.04 10.42 -19.78
C LEU A 369 16.20 11.18 -20.40
N ASP A 370 17.13 10.41 -20.95
CA ASP A 370 18.02 10.77 -22.04
C ASP A 370 19.38 11.38 -21.67
N THR A 371 20.32 10.49 -21.37
CA THR A 371 21.73 10.77 -21.66
C THR A 371 21.93 11.18 -23.14
N SER A 372 21.12 10.65 -24.05
CA SER A 372 21.23 10.96 -25.49
C SER A 372 20.99 12.42 -25.83
N VAL A 373 20.16 13.15 -25.07
CA VAL A 373 19.97 14.60 -25.25
C VAL A 373 21.17 15.36 -24.73
N VAL A 374 21.72 14.93 -23.59
CA VAL A 374 22.95 15.50 -23.02
C VAL A 374 24.13 15.23 -23.97
N ASP A 375 24.24 14.02 -24.50
CA ASP A 375 25.28 13.61 -25.45
C ASP A 375 25.18 14.39 -26.76
N LYS A 376 23.98 14.63 -27.28
CA LYS A 376 23.75 15.48 -28.45
C LYS A 376 24.13 16.93 -28.17
N ALA A 377 23.72 17.48 -27.03
CA ALA A 377 24.10 18.83 -26.62
C ALA A 377 25.62 18.96 -26.49
N ASN A 378 26.25 17.96 -25.84
CA ASN A 378 27.72 17.94 -25.73
C ASN A 378 28.40 17.83 -27.11
N SER A 379 27.88 16.99 -28.00
CA SER A 379 28.39 16.88 -29.38
C SER A 379 28.26 18.17 -30.17
N LEU A 380 27.19 18.96 -29.95
CA LEU A 380 27.02 20.26 -30.57
C LEU A 380 28.04 21.26 -30.00
N ILE A 381 28.27 21.27 -28.70
CA ILE A 381 29.27 22.12 -28.04
C ILE A 381 30.68 21.79 -28.58
N LEU A 382 31.00 20.48 -28.62
CA LEU A 382 32.32 20.01 -29.13
C LEU A 382 32.55 20.34 -30.61
N LYS A 383 31.50 20.44 -31.43
CA LYS A 383 31.58 20.82 -32.84
C LYS A 383 31.73 22.33 -33.03
N SER A 384 31.50 23.12 -31.99
CA SER A 384 31.65 24.58 -32.02
C SER A 384 33.03 25.06 -31.50
N LEU A 385 33.85 24.13 -31.02
CA LEU A 385 35.26 24.33 -30.67
C LEU A 385 36.18 24.10 -31.87
#